data_5ba89c5641164c889f87a8d2f42e9132
#
_entry.id   5ba89c5641164c889f87a8d2f42e9132
#
_cell.length_a   1.000
_cell.length_b   1.000
_cell.length_c   1.000
_cell.angle_alpha   90.00
_cell.angle_beta   90.00
_cell.angle_gamma   90.00
#
_symmetry.space_group_name_H-M   'P 1'
#
loop_
_entity.id
_entity.type
_entity.pdbx_description
1 polymer ?
#
loop_
_entity_poly.entity_id
_entity_poly.type
_entity_poly.pdbx_seq_one_letter_code
_entity_poly.pdbx_strand_id
1 'polypeptide(L)'
;MADALMAVNFFISFIGDSMRVGAVHIKDTKTLNTIATVGNLMKTFIGFTGPSAPGMGAKLAELSGQLTALDRRLGQEMDGLKGFIVEHNFGVNLVVRVNTMNQYMQAHLANPNDHSRGLYQKEILDFPPLRYARDIASWLMQDSTNPIKNKMNSDPLRSTETFERWESAILTLLNQLLIQETYLNGLFWDSNMIGPNELQEVIWNVERQINKLRAEYKESYWPDMVENLIHRVQDDHGDDSNARKCAIIRDGLRKMMTDDEFYVIVYNHCGGWESHAFYGYSYVHSFRRNGCNVVVCRSRRWNEETEYTQKEFRNRLERINFKSVTGGNDHMENIPKKIMDQIDRCNFVGIIDLRENPVVDATNRYKNSDEGPGGVRTVYNGEEVKNGRWGEDLTRIKKYRLIACFD
;
A
#
# COMPACT_ATOMS: atom_id res chain seq x y z
N MET A 1 -44.46 -7.08 2.43
CA MET A 1 -43.96 -6.79 1.08
C MET A 1 -43.07 -5.55 1.01
N ALA A 2 -43.43 -4.43 1.63
CA ALA A 2 -42.58 -3.24 1.67
C ALA A 2 -41.21 -3.52 2.34
N ASP A 3 -41.22 -4.21 3.47
CA ASP A 3 -39.99 -4.59 4.20
C ASP A 3 -39.08 -5.53 3.40
N ALA A 4 -39.67 -6.42 2.61
CA ALA A 4 -38.94 -7.31 1.73
C ALA A 4 -38.20 -6.56 0.60
N LEU A 5 -38.89 -5.60 -0.01
CA LEU A 5 -38.28 -4.75 -1.05
C LEU A 5 -37.20 -3.85 -0.47
N MET A 6 -37.38 -3.34 0.75
CA MET A 6 -36.36 -2.59 1.47
C MET A 6 -35.13 -3.45 1.75
N ALA A 7 -35.28 -4.71 2.19
CA ALA A 7 -34.13 -5.61 2.44
C ALA A 7 -33.37 -5.90 1.17
N VAL A 8 -34.03 -6.17 0.04
CA VAL A 8 -33.37 -6.39 -1.25
C VAL A 8 -32.62 -5.14 -1.72
N ASN A 9 -33.25 -3.96 -1.65
CA ASN A 9 -32.62 -2.69 -2.02
C ASN A 9 -31.39 -2.38 -1.15
N PHE A 10 -31.48 -2.61 0.16
CA PHE A 10 -30.35 -2.44 1.08
C PHE A 10 -29.21 -3.36 0.70
N PHE A 11 -29.48 -4.63 0.41
CA PHE A 11 -28.44 -5.58 0.03
C PHE A 11 -27.75 -5.20 -1.29
N ILE A 12 -28.52 -4.75 -2.29
CA ILE A 12 -27.99 -4.20 -3.54
C ILE A 12 -27.05 -3.02 -3.27
N SER A 13 -27.49 -2.05 -2.46
CA SER A 13 -26.68 -0.87 -2.10
C SER A 13 -25.42 -1.28 -1.37
N PHE A 14 -25.53 -2.20 -0.42
CA PHE A 14 -24.39 -2.71 0.35
C PHE A 14 -23.32 -3.34 -0.55
N ILE A 15 -23.70 -4.20 -1.51
CA ILE A 15 -22.73 -4.78 -2.46
C ILE A 15 -22.12 -3.68 -3.34
N GLY A 16 -22.94 -2.74 -3.83
CA GLY A 16 -22.49 -1.63 -4.67
C GLY A 16 -21.48 -0.71 -3.95
N ASP A 17 -21.73 -0.39 -2.69
CA ASP A 17 -20.85 0.43 -1.87
C ASP A 17 -19.55 -0.32 -1.54
N SER A 18 -19.65 -1.60 -1.23
CA SER A 18 -18.51 -2.48 -1.02
C SER A 18 -17.58 -2.54 -2.24
N MET A 19 -18.16 -2.55 -3.44
CA MET A 19 -17.37 -2.49 -4.67
C MET A 19 -16.68 -1.13 -4.88
N ARG A 20 -17.23 -0.02 -4.40
CA ARG A 20 -16.60 1.31 -4.52
C ARG A 20 -15.44 1.50 -3.56
N VAL A 21 -15.56 1.00 -2.34
CA VAL A 21 -14.57 1.21 -1.26
C VAL A 21 -13.37 0.26 -1.38
N GLY A 22 -13.43 -0.75 -2.23
CA GLY A 22 -12.31 -1.66 -2.43
C GLY A 22 -12.25 -2.84 -1.48
N ALA A 23 -13.06 -2.85 -0.42
CA ALA A 23 -13.19 -3.98 0.51
C ALA A 23 -14.62 -4.10 1.00
N VAL A 24 -15.15 -5.32 0.97
CA VAL A 24 -16.43 -5.64 1.61
C VAL A 24 -16.18 -5.77 3.09
N HIS A 25 -16.62 -4.83 3.91
CA HIS A 25 -16.55 -4.95 5.36
C HIS A 25 -17.96 -4.99 5.95
N ILE A 26 -18.41 -6.17 6.34
CA ILE A 26 -19.65 -6.31 7.11
C ILE A 26 -19.29 -6.14 8.59
N LYS A 27 -19.48 -4.92 9.10
CA LYS A 27 -19.13 -4.58 10.50
C LYS A 27 -20.29 -4.58 11.47
N ASP A 28 -21.51 -4.61 10.96
CA ASP A 28 -22.71 -4.44 11.78
C ASP A 28 -23.72 -5.57 11.62
N THR A 29 -24.39 -5.89 12.72
CA THR A 29 -25.43 -6.91 12.81
C THR A 29 -26.65 -6.56 11.95
N LYS A 30 -26.90 -5.27 11.68
CA LYS A 30 -28.05 -4.84 10.86
C LYS A 30 -27.89 -5.33 9.42
N THR A 31 -26.68 -5.22 8.86
CA THR A 31 -26.37 -5.73 7.52
C THR A 31 -26.56 -7.23 7.45
N LEU A 32 -26.06 -7.99 8.44
CA LEU A 32 -26.26 -9.45 8.50
C LEU A 32 -27.75 -9.80 8.58
N ASN A 33 -28.49 -9.17 9.47
CA ASN A 33 -29.92 -9.40 9.60
C ASN A 33 -30.68 -9.09 8.30
N THR A 34 -30.25 -8.08 7.56
CA THR A 34 -30.89 -7.73 6.28
C THR A 34 -30.61 -8.79 5.21
N ILE A 35 -29.39 -9.31 5.12
CA ILE A 35 -29.04 -10.40 4.19
C ILE A 35 -29.83 -11.68 4.55
N ALA A 36 -29.90 -12.02 5.83
CA ALA A 36 -30.70 -13.15 6.31
C ALA A 36 -32.20 -12.98 5.99
N THR A 37 -32.71 -11.75 6.08
CA THR A 37 -34.11 -11.42 5.68
C THR A 37 -34.33 -11.70 4.20
N VAL A 38 -33.37 -11.41 3.32
CA VAL A 38 -33.50 -11.75 1.89
C VAL A 38 -33.52 -13.28 1.70
N GLY A 39 -32.69 -14.04 2.40
CA GLY A 39 -32.73 -15.50 2.39
C GLY A 39 -34.09 -16.07 2.83
N ASN A 40 -34.63 -15.55 3.94
CA ASN A 40 -35.94 -15.94 4.45
C ASN A 40 -37.09 -15.55 3.49
N LEU A 41 -36.96 -14.42 2.83
CA LEU A 41 -37.88 -13.98 1.78
C LEU A 41 -37.92 -15.01 0.62
N MET A 42 -36.73 -15.48 0.18
CA MET A 42 -36.67 -16.48 -0.89
C MET A 42 -37.36 -17.80 -0.51
N LYS A 43 -37.33 -18.20 0.77
CA LYS A 43 -38.09 -19.34 1.29
C LYS A 43 -39.57 -19.18 1.07
N THR A 44 -40.11 -17.97 1.21
CA THR A 44 -41.57 -17.69 1.04
C THR A 44 -41.97 -17.65 -0.44
N PHE A 45 -41.08 -17.40 -1.37
CA PHE A 45 -41.36 -17.44 -2.80
C PHE A 45 -41.36 -18.84 -3.39
N ILE A 46 -40.81 -19.83 -2.72
CA ILE A 46 -40.84 -21.22 -3.16
C ILE A 46 -42.25 -21.75 -3.03
N GLY A 47 -42.87 -22.14 -4.16
CA GLY A 47 -44.28 -22.59 -4.22
C GLY A 47 -45.30 -21.49 -4.41
N PHE A 48 -44.94 -20.23 -4.50
CA PHE A 48 -45.87 -19.12 -4.78
C PHE A 48 -46.14 -19.05 -6.28
N THR A 49 -47.29 -19.53 -6.71
CA THR A 49 -47.74 -19.47 -8.11
C THR A 49 -48.49 -18.15 -8.44
N GLY A 50 -48.55 -17.22 -7.51
CA GLY A 50 -49.16 -15.90 -7.68
C GLY A 50 -48.26 -14.87 -8.37
N PRO A 51 -48.79 -13.75 -8.87
CA PRO A 51 -47.98 -12.67 -9.43
C PRO A 51 -46.98 -12.20 -8.37
N SER A 52 -45.68 -12.32 -8.62
CA SER A 52 -44.63 -11.74 -7.81
C SER A 52 -44.95 -10.25 -7.58
N ALA A 53 -44.62 -9.73 -6.39
CA ALA A 53 -44.81 -8.31 -6.09
C ALA A 53 -44.28 -7.45 -7.25
N PRO A 54 -45.02 -6.47 -7.74
CA PRO A 54 -44.58 -5.64 -8.86
C PRO A 54 -43.21 -5.07 -8.57
N GLY A 55 -42.22 -5.33 -9.46
CA GLY A 55 -40.87 -4.87 -9.33
C GLY A 55 -39.88 -5.77 -8.54
N MET A 56 -40.33 -6.78 -7.79
CA MET A 56 -39.44 -7.66 -7.03
C MET A 56 -38.52 -8.48 -7.94
N GLY A 57 -39.02 -9.06 -9.02
CA GLY A 57 -38.23 -9.81 -9.99
C GLY A 57 -37.09 -8.97 -10.58
N ALA A 58 -37.38 -7.71 -10.92
CA ALA A 58 -36.35 -6.78 -11.42
C ALA A 58 -35.25 -6.51 -10.36
N LYS A 59 -35.63 -6.37 -9.09
CA LYS A 59 -34.69 -6.14 -7.99
C LYS A 59 -33.84 -7.38 -7.68
N LEU A 60 -34.43 -8.57 -7.75
CA LEU A 60 -33.64 -9.81 -7.61
C LEU A 60 -32.67 -10.02 -8.78
N ALA A 61 -33.06 -9.64 -9.99
CA ALA A 61 -32.15 -9.64 -11.14
C ALA A 61 -31.02 -8.61 -10.97
N GLU A 62 -31.32 -7.42 -10.44
CA GLU A 62 -30.31 -6.40 -10.09
C GLU A 62 -29.33 -6.92 -9.03
N LEU A 63 -29.82 -7.54 -7.95
CA LEU A 63 -29.00 -8.16 -6.90
C LEU A 63 -28.08 -9.25 -7.48
N SER A 64 -28.63 -10.13 -8.32
CA SER A 64 -27.85 -11.16 -9.02
C SER A 64 -26.74 -10.55 -9.89
N GLY A 65 -27.03 -9.45 -10.59
CA GLY A 65 -26.04 -8.70 -11.37
C GLY A 65 -24.91 -8.11 -10.51
N GLN A 66 -25.23 -7.58 -9.33
CA GLN A 66 -24.24 -7.06 -8.38
C GLN A 66 -23.35 -8.20 -7.83
N LEU A 67 -23.91 -9.34 -7.49
CA LEU A 67 -23.13 -10.52 -7.08
C LEU A 67 -22.19 -11.00 -8.19
N THR A 68 -22.66 -11.02 -9.45
CA THR A 68 -21.80 -11.33 -10.61
C THR A 68 -20.65 -10.34 -10.77
N ALA A 69 -20.90 -9.05 -10.53
CA ALA A 69 -19.86 -8.03 -10.58
C ALA A 69 -18.81 -8.23 -9.46
N LEU A 70 -19.25 -8.62 -8.25
CA LEU A 70 -18.37 -8.95 -7.14
C LEU A 70 -17.49 -10.17 -7.44
N ASP A 71 -18.06 -11.22 -8.04
CA ASP A 71 -17.30 -12.42 -8.48
C ASP A 71 -16.25 -12.08 -9.54
N ARG A 72 -16.64 -11.25 -10.51
CA ARG A 72 -15.71 -10.79 -11.56
C ARG A 72 -14.54 -10.02 -10.97
N ARG A 73 -14.81 -9.14 -10.02
CA ARG A 73 -13.77 -8.39 -9.32
C ARG A 73 -12.81 -9.31 -8.59
N LEU A 74 -13.34 -10.26 -7.80
CA LEU A 74 -12.49 -11.25 -7.12
C LEU A 74 -11.64 -12.02 -8.13
N GLY A 75 -12.23 -12.43 -9.28
CA GLY A 75 -11.50 -13.06 -10.36
C GLY A 75 -10.35 -12.18 -10.89
N GLN A 76 -10.59 -10.89 -11.11
CA GLN A 76 -9.56 -9.95 -11.56
C GLN A 76 -8.45 -9.74 -10.52
N GLU A 77 -8.81 -9.60 -9.22
CA GLU A 77 -7.84 -9.53 -8.13
C GLU A 77 -6.96 -10.79 -8.09
N MET A 78 -7.58 -11.97 -8.22
CA MET A 78 -6.87 -13.25 -8.24
C MET A 78 -6.05 -13.46 -9.52
N ASP A 79 -6.52 -12.99 -10.69
CA ASP A 79 -5.75 -13.05 -11.93
C ASP A 79 -4.48 -12.20 -11.84
N GLY A 80 -4.55 -11.05 -11.20
CA GLY A 80 -3.38 -10.24 -10.87
C GLY A 80 -2.39 -10.94 -9.92
N LEU A 81 -2.85 -11.93 -9.16
CA LEU A 81 -2.03 -12.75 -8.26
C LEU A 81 -1.54 -14.06 -8.88
N LYS A 82 -2.10 -14.50 -10.03
CA LYS A 82 -1.80 -15.80 -10.67
C LYS A 82 -0.34 -16.03 -11.04
N GLY A 83 0.40 -14.99 -11.40
CA GLY A 83 1.85 -15.09 -11.68
C GLY A 83 2.68 -15.51 -10.46
N PHE A 84 2.05 -15.68 -9.31
CA PHE A 84 2.67 -15.83 -8.01
C PHE A 84 2.00 -16.90 -7.12
N ILE A 85 1.00 -17.59 -7.64
CA ILE A 85 0.35 -18.69 -6.90
C ILE A 85 1.29 -19.88 -6.92
N VAL A 86 2.20 -19.93 -5.95
CA VAL A 86 2.95 -21.15 -5.59
C VAL A 86 2.01 -22.15 -4.94
N GLU A 87 0.84 -21.73 -4.45
CA GLU A 87 -0.13 -22.58 -3.78
C GLU A 87 -1.38 -22.77 -4.64
N HIS A 88 -1.31 -23.80 -5.46
CA HIS A 88 -2.44 -24.34 -6.22
C HIS A 88 -3.71 -24.50 -5.36
N ASN A 89 -3.56 -24.71 -4.06
CA ASN A 89 -4.65 -24.94 -3.10
C ASN A 89 -5.44 -23.67 -2.75
N PHE A 90 -4.81 -22.49 -2.62
CA PHE A 90 -5.54 -21.26 -2.25
C PHE A 90 -6.39 -20.74 -3.40
N GLY A 91 -5.79 -20.58 -4.59
CA GLY A 91 -6.48 -19.99 -5.73
C GLY A 91 -7.52 -20.92 -6.36
N VAL A 92 -7.14 -22.17 -6.64
CA VAL A 92 -7.99 -23.11 -7.40
C VAL A 92 -9.10 -23.70 -6.51
N ASN A 93 -8.78 -24.11 -5.30
CA ASN A 93 -9.79 -24.79 -4.47
C ASN A 93 -10.74 -23.80 -3.78
N LEU A 94 -10.26 -22.65 -3.33
CA LEU A 94 -11.06 -21.74 -2.55
C LEU A 94 -11.86 -20.77 -3.42
N VAL A 95 -11.21 -20.08 -4.35
CA VAL A 95 -11.86 -19.09 -5.21
C VAL A 95 -12.89 -19.75 -6.12
N VAL A 96 -12.55 -20.90 -6.72
CA VAL A 96 -13.49 -21.65 -7.56
C VAL A 96 -14.71 -22.08 -6.76
N ARG A 97 -14.53 -22.54 -5.50
CA ARG A 97 -15.63 -22.95 -4.64
C ARG A 97 -16.54 -21.79 -4.24
N VAL A 98 -15.96 -20.66 -3.83
CA VAL A 98 -16.74 -19.46 -3.50
C VAL A 98 -17.54 -18.98 -4.71
N ASN A 99 -16.93 -18.95 -5.89
CA ASN A 99 -17.62 -18.60 -7.13
C ASN A 99 -18.74 -19.58 -7.47
N THR A 100 -18.54 -20.88 -7.26
CA THR A 100 -19.57 -21.91 -7.48
C THR A 100 -20.76 -21.70 -6.53
N MET A 101 -20.50 -21.47 -5.24
CA MET A 101 -21.55 -21.13 -4.28
C MET A 101 -22.33 -19.88 -4.70
N ASN A 102 -21.63 -18.84 -5.14
CA ASN A 102 -22.27 -17.62 -5.63
C ASN A 102 -23.14 -17.87 -6.87
N GLN A 103 -22.71 -18.70 -7.82
CA GLN A 103 -23.50 -19.07 -8.99
C GLN A 103 -24.80 -19.77 -8.60
N TYR A 104 -24.76 -20.70 -7.64
CA TYR A 104 -25.97 -21.36 -7.15
C TYR A 104 -26.89 -20.38 -6.39
N MET A 105 -26.35 -19.48 -5.58
CA MET A 105 -27.12 -18.41 -4.94
C MET A 105 -27.79 -17.52 -5.97
N GLN A 106 -27.06 -17.08 -7.00
CA GLN A 106 -27.59 -16.26 -8.10
C GLN A 106 -28.69 -16.99 -8.88
N ALA A 107 -28.49 -18.27 -9.19
CA ALA A 107 -29.50 -19.09 -9.86
C ALA A 107 -30.80 -19.20 -9.02
N HIS A 108 -30.64 -19.36 -7.70
CA HIS A 108 -31.79 -19.39 -6.79
C HIS A 108 -32.49 -18.04 -6.67
N LEU A 109 -31.75 -16.93 -6.62
CA LEU A 109 -32.31 -15.58 -6.62
C LEU A 109 -33.08 -15.27 -7.93
N ALA A 110 -32.56 -15.72 -9.07
CA ALA A 110 -33.17 -15.50 -10.38
C ALA A 110 -34.44 -16.33 -10.58
N ASN A 111 -34.49 -17.54 -10.04
CA ASN A 111 -35.61 -18.48 -10.19
C ASN A 111 -35.83 -19.30 -8.92
N PRO A 112 -36.48 -18.72 -7.88
CA PRO A 112 -36.71 -19.39 -6.61
C PRO A 112 -37.67 -20.56 -6.76
N ASN A 113 -37.15 -21.79 -6.69
CA ASN A 113 -37.92 -23.02 -6.69
C ASN A 113 -37.18 -24.11 -5.88
N ASP A 114 -37.89 -25.24 -5.58
CA ASP A 114 -37.31 -26.33 -4.79
C ASP A 114 -36.06 -26.95 -5.42
N HIS A 115 -35.95 -27.00 -6.75
CA HIS A 115 -34.80 -27.52 -7.43
C HIS A 115 -33.58 -26.62 -7.23
N SER A 116 -33.69 -25.32 -7.51
CA SER A 116 -32.59 -24.36 -7.32
C SER A 116 -32.18 -24.25 -5.85
N ARG A 117 -33.16 -24.31 -4.92
CA ARG A 117 -32.91 -24.40 -3.48
C ARG A 117 -32.12 -25.62 -3.11
N GLY A 118 -32.52 -26.80 -3.61
CA GLY A 118 -31.86 -28.07 -3.34
C GLY A 118 -30.42 -28.13 -3.87
N LEU A 119 -30.17 -27.56 -5.06
CA LEU A 119 -28.81 -27.46 -5.60
C LEU A 119 -27.93 -26.57 -4.74
N TYR A 120 -28.42 -25.39 -4.34
CA TYR A 120 -27.70 -24.48 -3.45
C TYR A 120 -27.41 -25.13 -2.09
N GLN A 121 -28.41 -25.79 -1.50
CA GLN A 121 -28.25 -26.51 -0.24
C GLN A 121 -27.18 -27.61 -0.31
N LYS A 122 -27.16 -28.38 -1.38
CA LYS A 122 -26.17 -29.42 -1.58
C LYS A 122 -24.76 -28.85 -1.65
N GLU A 123 -24.56 -27.81 -2.44
CA GLU A 123 -23.25 -27.15 -2.57
C GLU A 123 -22.74 -26.64 -1.22
N ILE A 124 -23.58 -25.98 -0.44
CA ILE A 124 -23.21 -25.46 0.89
C ILE A 124 -22.93 -26.56 1.91
N LEU A 125 -23.66 -27.68 1.87
CA LEU A 125 -23.38 -28.82 2.75
C LEU A 125 -22.04 -29.49 2.41
N ASP A 126 -21.72 -29.58 1.13
CA ASP A 126 -20.43 -30.12 0.67
C ASP A 126 -19.28 -29.14 0.99
N PHE A 127 -19.56 -27.84 0.96
CA PHE A 127 -18.58 -26.76 1.15
C PHE A 127 -19.10 -25.68 2.12
N PRO A 128 -19.11 -25.94 3.45
CA PRO A 128 -19.62 -24.99 4.43
C PRO A 128 -18.79 -23.70 4.51
N PRO A 129 -19.39 -22.50 4.35
CA PRO A 129 -18.66 -21.23 4.32
C PRO A 129 -17.82 -20.97 5.59
N LEU A 130 -18.37 -21.26 6.77
CA LEU A 130 -17.68 -21.10 8.04
C LEU A 130 -16.42 -21.96 8.14
N ARG A 131 -16.43 -23.17 7.59
CA ARG A 131 -15.25 -24.05 7.54
C ARG A 131 -14.14 -23.44 6.70
N TYR A 132 -14.47 -22.93 5.49
CA TYR A 132 -13.49 -22.28 4.63
C TYR A 132 -12.91 -21.00 5.24
N ALA A 133 -13.72 -20.22 5.92
CA ALA A 133 -13.24 -19.05 6.65
C ALA A 133 -12.21 -19.43 7.74
N ARG A 134 -12.47 -20.54 8.47
CA ARG A 134 -11.53 -21.07 9.47
C ARG A 134 -10.25 -21.61 8.83
N ASP A 135 -10.34 -22.24 7.66
CA ASP A 135 -9.18 -22.72 6.91
C ASP A 135 -8.29 -21.53 6.48
N ILE A 136 -8.88 -20.44 5.96
CA ILE A 136 -8.16 -19.20 5.63
C ILE A 136 -7.45 -18.62 6.88
N ALA A 137 -8.17 -18.53 7.99
CA ALA A 137 -7.61 -18.03 9.24
C ALA A 137 -6.43 -18.92 9.72
N SER A 138 -6.56 -20.23 9.62
CA SER A 138 -5.49 -21.18 9.98
C SER A 138 -4.24 -20.99 9.11
N TRP A 139 -4.40 -20.83 7.79
CA TRP A 139 -3.26 -20.57 6.89
C TRP A 139 -2.53 -19.28 7.20
N LEU A 140 -3.25 -18.22 7.55
CA LEU A 140 -2.64 -16.94 7.92
C LEU A 140 -1.88 -16.97 9.25
N MET A 141 -2.21 -17.91 10.14
CA MET A 141 -1.52 -18.08 11.43
C MET A 141 -0.22 -18.87 11.34
N GLN A 142 0.00 -19.62 10.26
CA GLN A 142 1.17 -20.48 10.10
C GLN A 142 2.13 -19.86 9.07
N ASP A 143 3.38 -19.64 9.45
CA ASP A 143 4.37 -18.98 8.58
C ASP A 143 4.57 -19.71 7.23
N SER A 144 4.57 -21.03 7.24
CA SER A 144 4.80 -21.85 6.03
C SER A 144 3.64 -21.80 5.04
N THR A 145 2.42 -21.60 5.51
CA THR A 145 1.20 -21.60 4.68
C THR A 145 0.61 -20.21 4.48
N ASN A 146 1.17 -19.19 5.13
CA ASN A 146 0.68 -17.83 5.05
C ASN A 146 0.90 -17.23 3.65
N PRO A 147 -0.17 -16.99 2.86
CA PRO A 147 -0.04 -16.57 1.48
C PRO A 147 0.57 -15.15 1.36
N ILE A 148 0.29 -14.26 2.34
CA ILE A 148 0.88 -12.91 2.37
C ILE A 148 2.39 -13.02 2.61
N LYS A 149 2.84 -13.78 3.63
CA LYS A 149 4.27 -13.96 3.93
C LYS A 149 5.01 -14.59 2.76
N ASN A 150 4.47 -15.67 2.21
CA ASN A 150 5.08 -16.36 1.08
C ASN A 150 5.26 -15.43 -0.11
N LYS A 151 4.23 -14.62 -0.39
CA LYS A 151 4.28 -13.67 -1.48
C LYS A 151 5.23 -12.52 -1.21
N MET A 152 5.17 -11.92 -0.04
CA MET A 152 6.09 -10.85 0.34
C MET A 152 7.55 -11.32 0.32
N ASN A 153 7.83 -12.56 0.69
CA ASN A 153 9.17 -13.13 0.62
C ASN A 153 9.64 -13.40 -0.83
N SER A 154 8.71 -13.65 -1.76
CA SER A 154 9.02 -13.82 -3.18
C SER A 154 9.06 -12.51 -3.97
N ASP A 155 8.48 -11.43 -3.44
CA ASP A 155 8.55 -10.09 -4.02
C ASP A 155 9.90 -9.46 -3.67
N PRO A 156 10.76 -9.19 -4.65
CA PRO A 156 12.06 -8.57 -4.40
C PRO A 156 12.00 -7.23 -3.68
N LEU A 157 10.92 -6.48 -3.86
CA LEU A 157 10.71 -5.19 -3.22
C LEU A 157 9.87 -5.29 -1.95
N ARG A 158 9.22 -6.44 -1.70
CA ARG A 158 8.21 -6.59 -0.64
C ARG A 158 7.20 -5.44 -0.68
N SER A 159 6.70 -5.12 -1.89
CA SER A 159 5.94 -3.89 -2.12
C SER A 159 4.64 -3.84 -1.31
N THR A 160 4.28 -2.65 -0.85
CA THR A 160 2.99 -2.39 -0.20
C THR A 160 1.83 -2.76 -1.14
N GLU A 161 1.97 -2.51 -2.45
CA GLU A 161 0.99 -2.91 -3.45
C GLU A 161 0.74 -4.43 -3.46
N THR A 162 1.81 -5.24 -3.36
CA THR A 162 1.68 -6.70 -3.25
C THR A 162 0.94 -7.11 -1.99
N PHE A 163 1.25 -6.47 -0.86
CA PHE A 163 0.57 -6.72 0.41
C PHE A 163 -0.93 -6.39 0.33
N GLU A 164 -1.26 -5.19 -0.15
CA GLU A 164 -2.64 -4.70 -0.24
C GLU A 164 -3.50 -5.53 -1.19
N ARG A 165 -2.95 -6.01 -2.29
CA ARG A 165 -3.66 -6.93 -3.21
C ARG A 165 -4.05 -8.24 -2.53
N TRP A 166 -3.13 -8.85 -1.77
CA TRP A 166 -3.43 -10.08 -1.03
C TRP A 166 -4.42 -9.86 0.10
N GLU A 167 -4.28 -8.77 0.84
CA GLU A 167 -5.26 -8.37 1.84
C GLU A 167 -6.64 -8.21 1.24
N SER A 168 -6.76 -7.42 0.15
CA SER A 168 -8.04 -7.21 -0.54
C SER A 168 -8.67 -8.53 -0.99
N ALA A 169 -7.89 -9.42 -1.61
CA ALA A 169 -8.38 -10.71 -2.07
C ALA A 169 -8.88 -11.59 -0.92
N ILE A 170 -8.12 -11.68 0.19
CA ILE A 170 -8.49 -12.47 1.36
C ILE A 170 -9.76 -11.93 2.01
N LEU A 171 -9.84 -10.61 2.24
CA LEU A 171 -11.01 -9.99 2.85
C LEU A 171 -12.23 -10.08 1.94
N THR A 172 -12.08 -9.95 0.63
CA THR A 172 -13.18 -10.13 -0.33
C THR A 172 -13.73 -11.55 -0.28
N LEU A 173 -12.86 -12.56 -0.26
CA LEU A 173 -13.27 -13.97 -0.10
C LEU A 173 -14.04 -14.22 1.19
N LEU A 174 -13.50 -13.75 2.32
CA LEU A 174 -14.13 -13.94 3.63
C LEU A 174 -15.50 -13.26 3.71
N ASN A 175 -15.64 -12.07 3.14
CA ASN A 175 -16.92 -11.38 3.12
C ASN A 175 -17.92 -12.05 2.18
N GLN A 176 -17.49 -12.64 1.06
CA GLN A 176 -18.36 -13.47 0.23
C GLN A 176 -18.85 -14.70 1.00
N LEU A 177 -17.96 -15.38 1.73
CA LEU A 177 -18.34 -16.50 2.60
C LEU A 177 -19.36 -16.06 3.67
N LEU A 178 -19.18 -14.86 4.26
CA LEU A 178 -20.13 -14.33 5.23
C LEU A 178 -21.51 -14.02 4.61
N ILE A 179 -21.55 -13.50 3.40
CA ILE A 179 -22.80 -13.30 2.64
C ILE A 179 -23.50 -14.65 2.43
N GLN A 180 -22.75 -15.66 1.98
CA GLN A 180 -23.27 -17.00 1.74
C GLN A 180 -23.83 -17.63 3.03
N GLU A 181 -23.07 -17.60 4.12
CA GLU A 181 -23.48 -18.13 5.43
C GLU A 181 -24.74 -17.43 5.94
N THR A 182 -24.80 -16.10 5.81
CA THR A 182 -25.92 -15.30 6.29
C THR A 182 -27.20 -15.52 5.46
N TYR A 183 -27.06 -15.57 4.13
CA TYR A 183 -28.17 -15.87 3.23
C TYR A 183 -28.73 -17.29 3.48
N LEU A 184 -27.84 -18.26 3.63
CA LEU A 184 -28.17 -19.64 3.96
C LEU A 184 -28.96 -19.74 5.27
N ASN A 185 -28.53 -19.03 6.31
CA ASN A 185 -29.21 -19.01 7.60
C ASN A 185 -30.63 -18.46 7.49
N GLY A 186 -30.84 -17.44 6.67
CA GLY A 186 -32.19 -16.95 6.37
C GLY A 186 -33.03 -17.97 5.60
N LEU A 187 -32.43 -18.66 4.64
CA LEU A 187 -33.12 -19.58 3.76
C LEU A 187 -33.54 -20.89 4.45
N PHE A 188 -32.71 -21.43 5.34
CA PHE A 188 -32.92 -22.77 5.91
C PHE A 188 -33.19 -22.80 7.42
N TRP A 189 -32.67 -21.83 8.19
CA TRP A 189 -32.67 -21.89 9.66
C TRP A 189 -33.35 -20.69 10.35
N ASP A 190 -34.37 -20.11 9.69
CA ASP A 190 -35.19 -19.03 10.24
C ASP A 190 -34.36 -17.87 10.85
N SER A 191 -33.29 -17.50 10.15
CA SER A 191 -32.40 -16.42 10.55
C SER A 191 -31.66 -16.66 11.88
N ASN A 192 -31.28 -17.90 12.15
CA ASN A 192 -30.38 -18.20 13.25
C ASN A 192 -28.99 -17.59 12.97
N MET A 193 -28.58 -16.60 13.74
CA MET A 193 -27.37 -15.82 13.50
C MET A 193 -26.09 -16.42 14.11
N ILE A 194 -26.12 -17.65 14.64
CA ILE A 194 -24.93 -18.28 15.26
C ILE A 194 -23.81 -18.42 14.24
N GLY A 195 -24.05 -19.08 13.10
CA GLY A 195 -23.03 -19.27 12.05
C GLY A 195 -22.47 -17.94 11.50
N PRO A 196 -23.31 -16.98 11.07
CA PRO A 196 -22.85 -15.66 10.64
C PRO A 196 -22.03 -14.92 11.68
N ASN A 197 -22.41 -14.94 12.97
CA ASN A 197 -21.65 -14.28 14.03
C ASN A 197 -20.28 -14.93 14.26
N GLU A 198 -20.23 -16.27 14.28
CA GLU A 198 -18.96 -16.99 14.37
C GLU A 198 -18.03 -16.67 13.19
N LEU A 199 -18.59 -16.61 11.97
CA LEU A 199 -17.80 -16.25 10.78
C LEU A 199 -17.30 -14.80 10.84
N GLN A 200 -18.12 -13.88 11.34
CA GLN A 200 -17.72 -12.49 11.58
C GLN A 200 -16.56 -12.38 12.57
N GLU A 201 -16.58 -13.17 13.64
CA GLU A 201 -15.45 -13.25 14.59
C GLU A 201 -14.18 -13.77 13.92
N VAL A 202 -14.30 -14.76 13.02
CA VAL A 202 -13.16 -15.24 12.23
C VAL A 202 -12.58 -14.12 11.37
N ILE A 203 -13.43 -13.33 10.70
CA ILE A 203 -12.98 -12.18 9.88
C ILE A 203 -12.23 -11.16 10.74
N TRP A 204 -12.73 -10.78 11.90
CA TRP A 204 -12.06 -9.84 12.80
C TRP A 204 -10.70 -10.36 13.27
N ASN A 205 -10.59 -11.66 13.53
CA ASN A 205 -9.31 -12.29 13.89
C ASN A 205 -8.32 -12.22 12.72
N VAL A 206 -8.78 -12.48 11.49
CA VAL A 206 -7.96 -12.38 10.26
C VAL A 206 -7.52 -10.94 10.04
N GLU A 207 -8.41 -9.95 10.11
CA GLU A 207 -8.06 -8.53 9.99
C GLU A 207 -6.97 -8.12 11.01
N ARG A 208 -7.10 -8.60 12.24
CA ARG A 208 -6.10 -8.34 13.29
C ARG A 208 -4.73 -8.92 12.94
N GLN A 209 -4.71 -10.15 12.40
CA GLN A 209 -3.46 -10.80 11.97
C GLN A 209 -2.84 -10.08 10.77
N ILE A 210 -3.64 -9.68 9.78
CA ILE A 210 -3.17 -8.91 8.63
C ILE A 210 -2.58 -7.57 9.08
N ASN A 211 -3.25 -6.86 9.99
CA ASN A 211 -2.74 -5.60 10.54
C ASN A 211 -1.41 -5.78 11.30
N LYS A 212 -1.26 -6.88 12.05
CA LYS A 212 0.01 -7.23 12.70
C LYS A 212 1.12 -7.46 11.68
N LEU A 213 0.84 -8.26 10.64
CA LEU A 213 1.79 -8.51 9.55
C LEU A 213 2.19 -7.21 8.83
N ARG A 214 1.22 -6.32 8.59
CA ARG A 214 1.49 -5.01 7.98
C ARG A 214 2.46 -4.18 8.81
N ALA A 215 2.27 -4.14 10.13
CA ALA A 215 3.17 -3.45 11.05
C ALA A 215 4.59 -4.06 11.00
N GLU A 216 4.71 -5.39 11.04
CA GLU A 216 5.99 -6.10 10.94
C GLU A 216 6.72 -5.76 9.63
N TYR A 217 6.02 -5.72 8.49
CA TYR A 217 6.64 -5.33 7.22
C TYR A 217 7.03 -3.86 7.18
N LYS A 218 6.17 -2.94 7.67
CA LYS A 218 6.51 -1.51 7.76
C LYS A 218 7.79 -1.26 8.55
N GLU A 219 7.99 -1.97 9.65
CA GLU A 219 9.22 -1.87 10.46
C GLU A 219 10.45 -2.43 9.72
N SER A 220 10.28 -3.50 8.92
CA SER A 220 11.38 -4.14 8.21
C SER A 220 11.89 -3.37 6.99
N TYR A 221 11.14 -2.39 6.46
CA TYR A 221 11.55 -1.67 5.26
C TYR A 221 12.73 -0.74 5.51
N TRP A 222 12.83 -0.15 6.67
CA TRP A 222 13.85 0.83 6.98
C TRP A 222 14.76 0.37 8.14
N PRO A 223 16.09 0.39 7.99
CA PRO A 223 16.86 0.78 6.79
C PRO A 223 17.10 -0.36 5.79
N ASP A 224 17.00 -1.64 6.21
CA ASP A 224 17.59 -2.82 5.55
C ASP A 224 17.08 -3.05 4.13
N MET A 225 15.76 -2.97 3.91
CA MET A 225 15.19 -3.19 2.58
C MET A 225 15.54 -2.05 1.62
N VAL A 226 15.65 -0.82 2.13
CA VAL A 226 16.10 0.33 1.33
C VAL A 226 17.56 0.16 0.91
N GLU A 227 18.41 -0.30 1.81
CA GLU A 227 19.81 -0.62 1.48
C GLU A 227 19.90 -1.71 0.41
N ASN A 228 19.13 -2.78 0.53
CA ASN A 228 19.04 -3.84 -0.45
C ASN A 228 18.54 -3.33 -1.83
N LEU A 229 17.56 -2.43 -1.85
CA LEU A 229 17.11 -1.79 -3.09
C LEU A 229 18.23 -0.97 -3.73
N ILE A 230 18.95 -0.15 -2.95
CA ILE A 230 20.06 0.66 -3.41
C ILE A 230 21.14 -0.24 -4.02
N HIS A 231 21.58 -1.27 -3.30
CA HIS A 231 22.63 -2.19 -3.75
C HIS A 231 22.24 -2.89 -5.06
N ARG A 232 21.01 -3.37 -5.17
CA ARG A 232 20.52 -4.00 -6.40
C ARG A 232 20.56 -3.03 -7.59
N VAL A 233 20.08 -1.80 -7.39
CA VAL A 233 20.12 -0.80 -8.47
C VAL A 233 21.53 -0.46 -8.88
N GLN A 234 22.47 -0.37 -7.94
CA GLN A 234 23.88 -0.15 -8.25
C GLN A 234 24.48 -1.33 -9.01
N ASP A 235 24.10 -2.58 -8.70
CA ASP A 235 24.63 -3.78 -9.32
C ASP A 235 23.99 -4.04 -10.70
N ASP A 236 22.66 -4.01 -10.79
CA ASP A 236 21.94 -4.37 -12.01
C ASP A 236 21.94 -3.25 -13.06
N HIS A 237 22.15 -2.00 -12.62
CA HIS A 237 22.09 -0.78 -13.45
C HIS A 237 23.42 -0.01 -13.41
N GLY A 238 24.56 -0.69 -13.25
CA GLY A 238 25.87 -0.08 -13.13
C GLY A 238 26.21 0.90 -14.25
N ASP A 239 25.86 0.58 -15.48
CA ASP A 239 26.12 1.37 -16.69
C ASP A 239 25.07 2.47 -16.96
N ASP A 240 23.94 2.47 -16.22
CA ASP A 240 22.90 3.48 -16.38
C ASP A 240 23.34 4.86 -15.85
N SER A 241 22.75 5.92 -16.37
CA SER A 241 22.94 7.28 -15.86
C SER A 241 22.48 7.42 -14.40
N ASN A 242 23.09 8.36 -13.66
CA ASN A 242 22.67 8.67 -12.29
C ASN A 242 21.18 9.05 -12.20
N ALA A 243 20.65 9.77 -13.22
CA ALA A 243 19.25 10.10 -13.30
C ALA A 243 18.36 8.84 -13.44
N ARG A 244 18.77 7.84 -14.20
CA ARG A 244 18.05 6.58 -14.35
C ARG A 244 18.06 5.78 -13.06
N LYS A 245 19.23 5.64 -12.41
CA LYS A 245 19.35 4.97 -11.11
C LYS A 245 18.48 5.65 -10.05
N CYS A 246 18.52 6.99 -10.00
CA CYS A 246 17.70 7.79 -9.09
C CYS A 246 16.19 7.51 -9.29
N ALA A 247 15.72 7.49 -10.54
CA ALA A 247 14.33 7.21 -10.86
C ALA A 247 13.91 5.79 -10.45
N ILE A 248 14.75 4.78 -10.69
CA ILE A 248 14.45 3.39 -10.30
C ILE A 248 14.35 3.25 -8.77
N ILE A 249 15.29 3.85 -8.02
CA ILE A 249 15.25 3.83 -6.55
C ILE A 249 13.99 4.55 -6.04
N ARG A 250 13.71 5.74 -6.56
CA ARG A 250 12.50 6.50 -6.22
C ARG A 250 11.24 5.70 -6.44
N ASP A 251 11.10 5.06 -7.60
CA ASP A 251 9.91 4.28 -7.95
C ASP A 251 9.81 2.99 -7.11
N GLY A 252 10.93 2.41 -6.70
CA GLY A 252 10.98 1.31 -5.74
C GLY A 252 10.51 1.74 -4.34
N LEU A 253 11.01 2.87 -3.83
CA LEU A 253 10.59 3.42 -2.54
C LEU A 253 9.08 3.71 -2.49
N ARG A 254 8.53 4.23 -3.60
CA ARG A 254 7.08 4.46 -3.76
C ARG A 254 6.24 3.21 -3.60
N LYS A 255 6.75 2.08 -4.04
CA LYS A 255 6.06 0.78 -3.94
C LYS A 255 6.20 0.15 -2.55
N MET A 256 7.29 0.46 -1.85
CA MET A 256 7.60 -0.10 -0.54
C MET A 256 6.94 0.67 0.61
N MET A 257 7.01 2.00 0.57
CA MET A 257 6.60 2.89 1.67
C MET A 257 5.77 4.05 1.13
N THR A 258 4.47 3.87 1.11
CA THR A 258 3.50 4.82 0.54
C THR A 258 3.22 6.03 1.43
N ASP A 259 3.47 5.90 2.74
CA ASP A 259 3.14 6.92 3.74
C ASP A 259 4.31 7.88 4.01
N ASP A 260 5.49 7.58 3.50
CA ASP A 260 6.71 8.33 3.72
C ASP A 260 7.14 9.09 2.46
N GLU A 261 7.93 10.13 2.67
CA GLU A 261 8.56 10.90 1.60
C GLU A 261 10.09 10.76 1.66
N PHE A 262 10.73 10.81 0.50
CA PHE A 262 12.15 10.60 0.39
C PHE A 262 12.81 11.61 -0.55
N TYR A 263 14.06 11.98 -0.24
CA TYR A 263 15.02 12.40 -1.25
C TYR A 263 15.88 11.20 -1.62
N VAL A 264 16.04 11.00 -2.92
CA VAL A 264 17.00 10.07 -3.51
C VAL A 264 18.11 10.88 -4.16
N ILE A 265 19.32 10.65 -3.73
CA ILE A 265 20.50 11.39 -4.15
C ILE A 265 21.47 10.39 -4.76
N VAL A 266 21.78 10.55 -6.05
CA VAL A 266 22.75 9.71 -6.78
C VAL A 266 23.82 10.60 -7.41
N TYR A 267 25.07 10.31 -7.18
CA TYR A 267 26.19 11.07 -7.73
C TYR A 267 27.38 10.15 -8.01
N ASN A 268 28.32 10.65 -8.83
CA ASN A 268 29.49 9.89 -9.21
C ASN A 268 30.36 9.54 -8.00
N HIS A 269 31.05 8.43 -8.09
CA HIS A 269 32.04 8.07 -7.10
C HIS A 269 33.05 9.20 -6.93
N CYS A 270 33.23 9.67 -5.71
CA CYS A 270 34.19 10.68 -5.34
C CYS A 270 35.19 10.13 -4.33
N GLY A 271 36.46 10.54 -4.46
CA GLY A 271 37.60 9.93 -3.77
C GLY A 271 37.90 10.49 -2.38
N GLY A 272 37.20 11.50 -1.87
CA GLY A 272 37.66 12.19 -0.68
C GLY A 272 36.59 12.86 0.18
N TRP A 273 37.01 13.08 1.40
CA TRP A 273 36.27 13.77 2.46
C TRP A 273 35.85 15.22 2.09
N GLU A 274 36.55 15.79 1.09
CA GLU A 274 36.27 17.16 0.63
C GLU A 274 35.15 17.25 -0.39
N SER A 275 34.63 16.11 -0.90
CA SER A 275 33.67 16.09 -1.98
C SER A 275 32.25 15.91 -1.49
N HIS A 276 32.05 15.34 -0.30
CA HIS A 276 30.73 15.19 0.30
C HIS A 276 30.80 15.05 1.82
N ALA A 277 29.71 15.44 2.49
CA ALA A 277 29.51 15.19 3.91
C ALA A 277 28.01 15.08 4.21
N PHE A 278 27.67 14.22 5.14
CA PHE A 278 26.29 13.94 5.56
C PHE A 278 26.19 13.89 7.07
N TYR A 279 25.06 14.38 7.59
CA TYR A 279 24.72 14.27 8.99
C TYR A 279 23.22 14.13 9.14
N GLY A 280 22.74 13.23 10.02
CA GLY A 280 21.32 13.07 10.27
C GLY A 280 20.94 11.79 10.97
N TYR A 281 19.64 11.59 11.20
CA TYR A 281 19.07 10.49 11.95
C TYR A 281 18.29 9.49 11.07
N SER A 282 17.88 9.90 9.89
CA SER A 282 17.00 9.10 9.03
C SER A 282 17.47 9.09 7.59
N TYR A 283 18.63 8.46 7.35
CA TYR A 283 19.15 8.23 6.01
C TYR A 283 19.85 6.88 5.88
N VAL A 284 19.86 6.35 4.65
CA VAL A 284 20.59 5.15 4.23
C VAL A 284 21.54 5.54 3.10
N HIS A 285 22.71 4.98 3.08
CA HIS A 285 23.69 5.28 2.03
C HIS A 285 24.44 4.04 1.56
N SER A 286 24.90 4.10 0.30
CA SER A 286 25.86 3.16 -0.25
C SER A 286 26.88 3.93 -1.08
N PHE A 287 28.15 3.88 -0.65
CA PHE A 287 29.24 4.61 -1.26
C PHE A 287 30.15 3.70 -2.06
N ARG A 288 30.68 4.23 -3.16
CA ARG A 288 31.71 3.60 -3.99
C ARG A 288 31.33 2.24 -4.56
N ARG A 289 30.05 2.05 -4.90
CA ARG A 289 29.59 0.81 -5.51
C ARG A 289 29.21 1.05 -6.96
N ASN A 290 29.80 0.26 -7.87
CA ASN A 290 29.54 0.32 -9.32
C ASN A 290 29.49 1.75 -9.90
N GLY A 291 30.53 2.53 -9.58
CA GLY A 291 30.78 3.86 -10.15
C GLY A 291 29.94 5.00 -9.55
N CYS A 292 29.07 4.75 -8.59
CA CYS A 292 28.25 5.80 -7.98
C CYS A 292 28.14 5.68 -6.47
N ASN A 293 27.71 6.79 -5.87
CA ASN A 293 27.26 6.89 -4.49
C ASN A 293 25.76 7.12 -4.47
N VAL A 294 25.09 6.54 -3.51
CA VAL A 294 23.65 6.72 -3.30
C VAL A 294 23.39 7.07 -1.84
N VAL A 295 22.53 8.07 -1.63
CA VAL A 295 21.98 8.42 -0.32
C VAL A 295 20.48 8.57 -0.44
N VAL A 296 19.76 7.95 0.49
CA VAL A 296 18.30 8.10 0.61
C VAL A 296 17.99 8.68 1.97
N CYS A 297 17.37 9.85 1.99
CA CYS A 297 16.87 10.50 3.20
C CYS A 297 15.36 10.28 3.28
N ARG A 298 14.86 9.98 4.49
CA ARG A 298 13.46 9.70 4.79
C ARG A 298 12.85 10.79 5.66
N SER A 299 11.61 11.19 5.33
CA SER A 299 10.71 11.97 6.17
C SER A 299 9.46 11.14 6.48
N ARG A 300 9.11 11.00 7.77
CA ARG A 300 8.09 10.05 8.24
C ARG A 300 6.68 10.61 8.29
N ARG A 301 6.50 11.94 8.18
CA ARG A 301 5.20 12.55 8.41
C ARG A 301 4.83 13.51 7.31
N TRP A 302 3.75 13.18 6.62
CA TRP A 302 3.04 14.09 5.76
C TRP A 302 1.60 14.27 6.24
N ASN A 303 1.23 15.51 6.59
CA ASN A 303 -0.16 15.94 6.78
C ASN A 303 -0.31 17.39 6.29
N GLU A 304 -1.51 17.94 6.29
CA GLU A 304 -1.77 19.32 5.82
C GLU A 304 -0.98 20.39 6.60
N GLU A 305 -0.69 20.16 7.89
CA GLU A 305 0.19 21.03 8.67
C GLU A 305 1.63 21.07 8.15
N THR A 306 2.04 20.04 7.42
CA THR A 306 3.39 19.86 6.90
C THR A 306 3.69 20.83 5.74
N GLU A 307 2.68 21.29 4.99
CA GLU A 307 2.87 22.20 3.86
C GLU A 307 3.33 23.59 4.33
N TYR A 308 2.74 24.08 5.41
CA TYR A 308 3.19 25.34 6.04
C TYR A 308 4.60 25.19 6.64
N THR A 309 4.84 24.10 7.33
CA THR A 309 6.14 23.78 7.95
C THR A 309 7.24 23.62 6.90
N GLN A 310 6.94 23.05 5.74
CA GLN A 310 7.87 22.90 4.63
C GLN A 310 8.29 24.23 4.04
N LYS A 311 7.36 25.17 3.84
CA LYS A 311 7.67 26.51 3.36
C LYS A 311 8.56 27.26 4.35
N GLU A 312 8.28 27.14 5.64
CA GLU A 312 9.10 27.73 6.69
C GLU A 312 10.50 27.09 6.73
N PHE A 313 10.58 25.79 6.61
CA PHE A 313 11.85 25.06 6.55
C PHE A 313 12.72 25.52 5.38
N ARG A 314 12.15 25.65 4.18
CA ARG A 314 12.86 26.19 3.00
C ARG A 314 13.34 27.61 3.22
N ASN A 315 12.48 28.47 3.76
CA ASN A 315 12.85 29.86 4.07
C ASN A 315 14.03 29.93 5.06
N ARG A 316 14.07 29.02 6.04
CA ARG A 316 15.20 28.92 6.96
C ARG A 316 16.45 28.41 6.26
N LEU A 317 16.33 27.37 5.43
CA LEU A 317 17.45 26.84 4.64
C LEU A 317 18.05 27.93 3.72
N GLU A 318 17.22 28.76 3.09
CA GLU A 318 17.68 29.86 2.24
C GLU A 318 18.43 30.95 3.00
N ARG A 319 18.10 31.17 4.27
CA ARG A 319 18.72 32.19 5.12
C ARG A 319 20.06 31.78 5.71
N ILE A 320 20.43 30.48 5.63
CA ILE A 320 21.69 30.02 6.15
C ILE A 320 22.85 30.70 5.40
N ASN A 321 23.68 31.39 6.15
CA ASN A 321 24.93 31.94 5.63
C ASN A 321 25.98 30.84 5.57
N PHE A 322 26.13 30.21 4.40
CA PHE A 322 27.05 29.12 4.22
C PHE A 322 28.50 29.49 4.51
N LYS A 323 28.91 30.73 4.21
CA LYS A 323 30.25 31.27 4.53
C LYS A 323 30.52 31.29 6.04
N SER A 324 29.51 31.62 6.85
CA SER A 324 29.68 31.66 8.30
C SER A 324 29.81 30.26 8.90
N VAL A 325 29.16 29.27 8.26
CA VAL A 325 29.22 27.86 8.70
C VAL A 325 30.54 27.21 8.28
N THR A 326 31.08 27.58 7.14
CA THR A 326 32.34 27.08 6.58
C THR A 326 33.58 27.90 6.99
N GLY A 327 33.41 29.00 7.75
CA GLY A 327 34.47 29.91 8.16
C GLY A 327 35.50 29.26 9.06
N GLY A 328 36.76 29.32 8.68
CA GLY A 328 37.91 28.81 9.42
C GLY A 328 38.39 27.44 8.92
N ASN A 329 39.14 26.74 9.73
CA ASN A 329 39.73 25.41 9.44
C ASN A 329 38.72 24.25 9.70
N ASP A 330 37.45 24.46 9.51
CA ASP A 330 36.49 23.39 9.74
C ASP A 330 36.58 22.32 8.65
N HIS A 331 36.72 21.09 9.08
CA HIS A 331 36.59 19.94 8.19
C HIS A 331 35.15 19.86 7.65
N MET A 332 35.03 19.57 6.37
CA MET A 332 33.73 19.51 5.66
C MET A 332 32.71 18.61 6.36
N GLU A 333 33.14 17.55 6.99
CA GLU A 333 32.32 16.61 7.75
C GLU A 333 31.52 17.23 8.90
N ASN A 334 32.01 18.36 9.46
CA ASN A 334 31.34 19.06 10.56
C ASN A 334 30.28 20.07 10.09
N ILE A 335 30.31 20.47 8.83
CA ILE A 335 29.44 21.50 8.27
C ILE A 335 27.95 21.06 8.29
N PRO A 336 27.58 19.82 7.85
CA PRO A 336 26.18 19.41 7.89
C PRO A 336 25.57 19.45 9.28
N LYS A 337 26.31 19.08 10.31
CA LYS A 337 25.87 19.15 11.70
C LYS A 337 25.58 20.61 12.11
N LYS A 338 26.48 21.54 11.82
CA LYS A 338 26.32 22.96 12.14
C LYS A 338 25.10 23.57 11.43
N ILE A 339 24.81 23.11 10.21
CA ILE A 339 23.61 23.54 9.48
C ILE A 339 22.37 22.95 10.11
N MET A 340 22.38 21.66 10.44
CA MET A 340 21.24 20.98 11.05
C MET A 340 20.86 21.61 12.39
N ASP A 341 21.83 22.02 13.21
CA ASP A 341 21.62 22.68 14.49
C ASP A 341 20.96 24.08 14.37
N GLN A 342 20.94 24.67 13.16
CA GLN A 342 20.31 25.97 12.88
C GLN A 342 18.88 25.87 12.32
N ILE A 343 18.42 24.66 12.01
CA ILE A 343 17.10 24.43 11.38
C ILE A 343 16.27 23.52 12.27
N ASP A 344 15.21 24.04 12.85
CA ASP A 344 14.28 23.23 13.65
C ASP A 344 13.68 22.10 12.81
N ARG A 345 13.52 20.92 13.41
CA ARG A 345 12.98 19.70 12.78
C ARG A 345 13.79 19.18 11.59
N CYS A 346 15.03 19.63 11.41
CA CYS A 346 15.91 19.06 10.41
C CYS A 346 16.39 17.68 10.89
N ASN A 347 16.19 16.65 10.06
CA ASN A 347 16.63 15.29 10.39
C ASN A 347 17.78 14.79 9.50
N PHE A 348 18.12 15.54 8.45
CA PHE A 348 19.22 15.22 7.56
C PHE A 348 19.75 16.48 6.86
N VAL A 349 21.07 16.56 6.77
CA VAL A 349 21.77 17.54 5.93
C VAL A 349 22.85 16.83 5.13
N GLY A 350 22.86 17.06 3.82
CA GLY A 350 23.89 16.60 2.90
C GLY A 350 24.51 17.74 2.13
N ILE A 351 25.82 17.67 1.95
CA ILE A 351 26.60 18.60 1.12
C ILE A 351 27.41 17.80 0.12
N ILE A 352 27.28 18.11 -1.17
CA ILE A 352 27.97 17.42 -2.25
C ILE A 352 28.60 18.44 -3.17
N ASP A 353 29.87 18.27 -3.52
CA ASP A 353 30.58 19.09 -4.52
C ASP A 353 29.89 18.91 -5.89
N LEU A 354 29.54 20.00 -6.54
CA LEU A 354 28.87 19.97 -7.86
C LEU A 354 29.70 19.30 -8.98
N ARG A 355 31.01 19.15 -8.78
CA ARG A 355 31.85 18.40 -9.72
C ARG A 355 31.50 16.92 -9.80
N GLU A 356 30.85 16.39 -8.75
CA GLU A 356 30.42 14.99 -8.68
C GLU A 356 29.06 14.74 -9.37
N ASN A 357 28.50 15.77 -9.98
CA ASN A 357 27.27 15.72 -10.76
C ASN A 357 26.08 15.05 -10.02
N PRO A 358 25.66 15.57 -8.87
CA PRO A 358 24.58 14.99 -8.09
C PRO A 358 23.23 15.15 -8.78
N VAL A 359 22.49 14.06 -8.84
CA VAL A 359 21.08 14.01 -9.20
C VAL A 359 20.27 13.85 -7.93
N VAL A 360 19.31 14.73 -7.71
CA VAL A 360 18.41 14.67 -6.57
C VAL A 360 16.98 14.59 -7.08
N ASP A 361 16.22 13.64 -6.59
CA ASP A 361 14.81 13.49 -6.91
C ASP A 361 14.02 13.15 -5.66
N ALA A 362 12.74 13.46 -5.65
CA ALA A 362 11.85 13.25 -4.52
C ALA A 362 10.73 12.26 -4.85
N THR A 363 10.24 11.57 -3.82
CA THR A 363 9.05 10.73 -3.98
C THR A 363 7.78 11.57 -4.04
N ASN A 364 6.91 11.16 -4.82
CA ASN A 364 5.47 11.24 -5.00
C ASN A 364 4.69 12.53 -4.89
N ARG A 365 4.82 13.34 -3.87
CA ARG A 365 3.81 14.37 -3.61
C ARG A 365 4.20 15.73 -4.18
N TYR A 366 5.41 15.80 -4.67
CA TYR A 366 5.98 17.04 -5.16
C TYR A 366 6.19 16.98 -6.66
N LYS A 367 5.80 18.08 -7.32
CA LYS A 367 5.90 18.19 -8.78
C LYS A 367 7.33 18.38 -9.27
N ASN A 368 8.23 18.84 -8.40
CA ASN A 368 9.62 19.13 -8.70
C ASN A 368 10.56 18.44 -7.72
N SER A 369 11.73 18.02 -8.17
CA SER A 369 12.79 17.44 -7.34
C SER A 369 13.27 18.36 -6.21
N ASP A 370 13.14 19.66 -6.38
CA ASP A 370 13.50 20.66 -5.37
C ASP A 370 12.41 20.85 -4.29
N GLU A 371 11.23 20.24 -4.46
CA GLU A 371 10.09 20.34 -3.56
C GLU A 371 9.91 19.13 -2.65
N GLY A 372 10.87 18.23 -2.55
CA GLY A 372 10.81 17.04 -1.70
C GLY A 372 10.63 17.33 -0.21
N PRO A 373 10.89 16.37 0.69
CA PRO A 373 10.64 16.49 2.14
C PRO A 373 11.52 17.53 2.84
N GLY A 374 12.01 18.53 2.13
CA GLY A 374 12.87 19.57 2.69
C GLY A 374 13.20 20.65 1.67
N GLY A 375 14.46 20.84 1.39
CA GLY A 375 14.94 21.79 0.39
C GLY A 375 16.29 21.42 -0.18
N VAL A 376 16.52 21.87 -1.41
CA VAL A 376 17.78 21.70 -2.14
C VAL A 376 18.26 23.05 -2.61
N ARG A 377 19.54 23.36 -2.35
CA ARG A 377 20.11 24.66 -2.66
C ARG A 377 21.53 24.52 -3.18
N THR A 378 21.92 25.37 -4.15
CA THR A 378 23.32 25.53 -4.53
C THR A 378 23.97 26.58 -3.61
N VAL A 379 25.08 26.24 -2.99
CA VAL A 379 25.82 27.12 -2.09
C VAL A 379 27.27 27.25 -2.55
N TYR A 380 27.90 28.36 -2.17
CA TYR A 380 29.25 28.68 -2.59
C TYR A 380 30.14 28.83 -1.36
N ASN A 381 31.29 28.21 -1.40
CA ASN A 381 32.35 28.40 -0.44
C ASN A 381 33.52 29.16 -1.13
N GLY A 382 33.85 30.32 -0.65
CA GLY A 382 34.95 31.13 -1.17
C GLY A 382 34.62 32.62 -1.23
N GLU A 383 35.62 33.44 -1.09
CA GLU A 383 35.53 34.88 -1.39
C GLU A 383 35.77 35.11 -2.89
N GLU A 384 35.00 35.96 -3.52
CA GLU A 384 35.40 36.57 -4.79
C GLU A 384 36.63 37.40 -4.52
N VAL A 385 37.81 36.90 -4.84
CA VAL A 385 39.01 37.72 -4.87
C VAL A 385 38.92 38.63 -6.08
N LYS A 386 38.41 39.81 -5.88
CA LYS A 386 38.50 40.88 -6.88
C LYS A 386 39.98 41.19 -7.13
N ASN A 387 40.45 40.75 -8.29
CA ASN A 387 41.67 41.25 -8.99
C ASN A 387 42.82 41.74 -8.10
N GLY A 388 43.65 40.85 -7.63
CA GLY A 388 45.01 41.20 -7.25
C GLY A 388 45.86 41.36 -8.51
N ARG A 389 46.73 42.32 -8.52
CA ARG A 389 47.59 42.86 -9.61
C ARG A 389 48.56 41.87 -10.30
N TRP A 390 48.45 40.59 -10.12
CA TRP A 390 49.31 39.55 -10.73
C TRP A 390 48.39 38.47 -11.27
N GLY A 391 48.05 38.55 -12.49
CA GLY A 391 47.41 37.65 -13.45
C GLY A 391 47.20 36.16 -13.15
N GLU A 392 46.97 35.77 -11.94
CA GLU A 392 46.53 34.44 -11.56
C GLU A 392 45.08 34.51 -11.11
N ASP A 393 44.19 34.11 -12.00
CA ASP A 393 42.79 33.84 -11.72
C ASP A 393 42.64 32.62 -10.80
N LEU A 394 42.90 32.81 -9.52
CA LEU A 394 42.68 31.78 -8.49
C LEU A 394 41.33 32.00 -7.76
N THR A 395 40.26 32.10 -8.50
CA THR A 395 38.92 31.97 -7.95
C THR A 395 38.60 30.50 -7.74
N ARG A 396 39.13 29.89 -6.69
CA ARG A 396 38.69 28.56 -6.22
C ARG A 396 37.36 28.68 -5.49
N ILE A 397 36.33 29.17 -6.18
CA ILE A 397 34.97 29.07 -5.66
C ILE A 397 34.50 27.64 -5.80
N LYS A 398 34.44 26.92 -4.69
CA LYS A 398 33.81 25.60 -4.67
C LYS A 398 32.29 25.78 -4.61
N LYS A 399 31.59 25.07 -5.48
CA LYS A 399 30.13 25.02 -5.54
C LYS A 399 29.65 23.70 -4.95
N TYR A 400 28.65 23.76 -4.08
CA TYR A 400 28.10 22.58 -3.46
C TYR A 400 26.58 22.54 -3.62
N ARG A 401 26.05 21.32 -3.67
CA ARG A 401 24.62 21.05 -3.49
C ARG A 401 24.37 20.82 -2.01
N LEU A 402 23.62 21.70 -1.39
CA LEU A 402 23.12 21.55 -0.02
C LEU A 402 21.73 20.96 -0.10
N ILE A 403 21.51 19.86 0.61
CA ILE A 403 20.25 19.11 0.66
C ILE A 403 19.90 18.97 2.12
N ALA A 404 18.68 19.34 2.51
CA ALA A 404 18.21 19.19 3.88
C ALA A 404 16.80 18.61 3.89
N CYS A 405 16.56 17.66 4.81
CA CYS A 405 15.25 17.06 5.03
C CYS A 405 14.73 17.37 6.43
N PHE A 406 13.42 17.44 6.56
CA PHE A 406 12.76 17.53 7.86
C PHE A 406 12.02 16.22 8.20
N ASP A 407 11.73 16.02 9.50
CA ASP A 407 11.01 14.85 9.99
C ASP A 407 9.50 15.10 10.02
#